data_0376398908a953c29af32d1a1cdde6b5
#
_entry.id   0376398908a953c29af32d1a1cdde6b5
#
_cell.length_a   1.000
_cell.length_b   1.000
_cell.length_c   1.000
_cell.angle_alpha   90.00
_cell.angle_beta   90.00
_cell.angle_gamma   90.00
#
_symmetry.space_group_name_H-M   'P 1'
#
loop_
_entity.id
_entity.type
_entity.pdbx_description
1 polymer ?
#
loop_
_entity_poly.entity_id
_entity_poly.type
_entity_poly.pdbx_seq_one_letter_code
_entity_poly.pdbx_strand_id
1 'polypeptide(L)'
;MTGLYPGARPRLSVVFRNGATFDVLLTAATTSTTGVRGCAPAMFHLSTYRFHPAVRLHPGRKVTEKLPFGMRSGAAPACQRRAVTVRVTGRVVRP
;
A
#
# COMPACT_ATOMS: atom_id res chain seq x y z
N MET A 1 1.44 -6.18 8.99
CA MET A 1 2.78 -6.47 8.44
C MET A 1 3.80 -6.55 9.57
N THR A 2 4.62 -7.57 9.57
CA THR A 2 5.65 -7.82 10.59
C THR A 2 7.01 -8.00 9.93
N GLY A 3 8.08 -8.04 10.73
CA GLY A 3 9.44 -8.27 10.21
C GLY A 3 10.10 -7.05 9.58
N LEU A 4 9.52 -5.86 9.74
CA LEU A 4 10.14 -4.62 9.27
C LEU A 4 11.32 -4.23 10.15
N TYR A 5 12.37 -3.71 9.53
CA TYR A 5 13.53 -3.14 10.20
C TYR A 5 13.96 -1.85 9.48
N PRO A 6 14.73 -0.96 10.14
CA PRO A 6 15.16 0.30 9.52
C PRO A 6 15.89 0.06 8.20
N GLY A 7 15.50 0.80 7.17
CA GLY A 7 16.05 0.64 5.82
C GLY A 7 15.45 -0.49 5.00
N ALA A 8 14.61 -1.34 5.58
CA ALA A 8 13.91 -2.39 4.84
C ALA A 8 12.91 -1.79 3.85
N ARG A 9 12.84 -2.34 2.65
CA ARG A 9 11.93 -1.90 1.59
C ARG A 9 11.19 -3.10 0.97
N PRO A 10 10.41 -3.85 1.76
CA PRO A 10 9.64 -4.96 1.21
C PRO A 10 8.56 -4.44 0.28
N ARG A 11 8.11 -5.31 -0.62
CA ARG A 11 6.95 -5.02 -1.44
C ARG A 11 5.72 -5.60 -0.79
N LEU A 12 4.66 -4.81 -0.75
CA LEU A 12 3.37 -5.19 -0.21
C LEU A 12 2.50 -5.73 -1.34
N SER A 13 2.08 -7.00 -1.24
CA SER A 13 1.14 -7.58 -2.21
C SER A 13 -0.28 -7.17 -1.84
N VAL A 14 -0.97 -6.54 -2.77
CA VAL A 14 -2.33 -6.04 -2.57
C VAL A 14 -3.23 -6.57 -3.67
N VAL A 15 -4.40 -7.07 -3.29
CA VAL A 15 -5.43 -7.52 -4.23
C VAL A 15 -6.45 -6.41 -4.38
N PHE A 16 -6.64 -5.94 -5.61
CA PHE A 16 -7.69 -4.99 -5.95
C PHE A 16 -8.80 -5.73 -6.70
N ARG A 17 -10.03 -5.50 -6.29
CA ARG A 17 -11.20 -6.12 -6.92
C ARG A 17 -12.17 -5.06 -7.37
N ASN A 18 -12.69 -5.20 -8.60
CA ASN A 18 -13.76 -4.35 -9.09
C ASN A 18 -15.11 -4.88 -8.59
N GLY A 19 -15.69 -4.20 -7.59
CA GLY A 19 -17.04 -4.52 -7.11
C GLY A 19 -18.16 -3.79 -7.84
N ALA A 20 -17.84 -2.96 -8.84
CA ALA A 20 -18.82 -2.26 -9.64
C ALA A 20 -19.42 -3.16 -10.73
N THR A 21 -20.49 -2.68 -11.38
CA THR A 21 -21.15 -3.38 -12.49
C THR A 21 -20.63 -2.93 -13.85
N PHE A 22 -19.60 -2.11 -13.89
CA PHE A 22 -18.97 -1.57 -15.10
C PHE A 22 -17.44 -1.65 -14.96
N ASP A 23 -16.74 -1.52 -16.09
CA ASP A 23 -15.26 -1.51 -16.08
C ASP A 23 -14.75 -0.28 -15.35
N VAL A 24 -13.61 -0.45 -14.67
CA VAL A 24 -12.87 0.65 -14.04
C VAL A 24 -11.41 0.59 -14.46
N LEU A 25 -10.73 1.73 -14.42
CA LEU A 25 -9.28 1.82 -14.57
C LEU A 25 -8.67 2.13 -13.22
N LEU A 26 -7.83 1.24 -12.74
CA LEU A 26 -7.03 1.47 -11.54
C LEU A 26 -5.84 2.34 -11.92
N THR A 27 -5.84 3.58 -11.44
CA THR A 27 -4.83 4.58 -11.84
C THR A 27 -3.74 4.76 -10.81
N ALA A 28 -4.06 4.60 -9.54
CA ALA A 28 -3.11 4.81 -8.46
C ALA A 28 -3.52 4.05 -7.21
N ALA A 29 -2.59 3.86 -6.30
CA ALA A 29 -2.85 3.33 -4.97
C ALA A 29 -2.03 4.12 -3.96
N THR A 30 -2.65 4.46 -2.84
CA THR A 30 -2.02 5.19 -1.74
C THR A 30 -1.94 4.28 -0.53
N THR A 31 -0.76 4.20 0.06
CA THR A 31 -0.56 3.46 1.31
C THR A 31 -0.57 4.43 2.48
N SER A 32 -1.18 4.02 3.57
CA SER A 32 -1.18 4.77 4.82
C SER A 32 -1.15 3.80 6.00
N THR A 33 -0.72 4.29 7.14
CA THR A 33 -0.74 3.52 8.37
C THR A 33 -1.07 4.42 9.54
N THR A 34 -1.69 3.85 10.56
CA THR A 34 -1.77 4.50 11.86
C THR A 34 -0.48 4.22 12.61
N GLY A 35 0.08 5.24 13.27
CA GLY A 35 1.24 5.03 14.11
C GLY A 35 0.92 4.10 15.27
N VAL A 36 1.93 3.39 15.77
CA VAL A 36 1.86 2.70 17.05
C VAL A 36 2.63 3.53 18.08
N ARG A 37 2.42 3.24 19.36
CA ARG A 37 3.09 3.97 20.42
C ARG A 37 4.60 3.97 20.24
N GLY A 38 5.20 5.16 20.15
CA GLY A 38 6.64 5.33 19.93
C GLY A 38 7.07 5.19 18.47
N CYS A 39 6.13 4.95 17.54
CA CYS A 39 6.43 4.84 16.13
C CYS A 39 5.38 5.61 15.31
N ALA A 40 5.73 6.81 14.87
CA ALA A 40 4.86 7.67 14.09
C ALA A 40 4.75 7.16 12.64
N PRO A 41 3.64 7.47 11.93
CA PRO A 41 3.48 7.10 10.52
C PRO A 41 4.63 7.59 9.63
N ALA A 42 5.24 8.75 9.95
CA ALA A 42 6.36 9.29 9.19
C ALA A 42 7.62 8.39 9.20
N MET A 43 7.68 7.38 10.06
CA MET A 43 8.78 6.42 10.09
C MET A 43 8.72 5.41 8.96
N PHE A 44 7.63 5.37 8.20
CA PHE A 44 7.45 4.47 7.08
C PHE A 44 7.49 5.21 5.74
N HIS A 45 7.89 4.50 4.70
CA HIS A 45 7.85 5.01 3.33
C HIS A 45 6.42 4.87 2.79
N LEU A 46 5.60 5.88 3.05
CA LEU A 46 4.22 5.95 2.58
C LEU A 46 4.20 6.82 1.33
N SER A 47 3.57 6.33 0.27
CA SER A 47 3.55 7.04 -0.99
C SER A 47 2.32 6.68 -1.80
N THR A 48 2.04 7.51 -2.80
CA THR A 48 1.07 7.18 -3.84
C THR A 48 1.83 6.53 -5.00
N TYR A 49 1.43 5.32 -5.34
CA TYR A 49 1.96 4.60 -6.49
C TYR A 49 1.02 4.80 -7.67
N ARG A 50 1.56 5.23 -8.81
CA ARG A 50 0.79 5.40 -10.03
C ARG A 50 1.03 4.23 -10.97
N PHE A 51 -0.04 3.67 -11.51
CA PHE A 51 0.03 2.56 -12.46
C PHE A 51 0.20 3.11 -13.89
N HIS A 52 1.26 2.68 -14.56
CA HIS A 52 1.57 3.05 -15.94
C HIS A 52 1.82 1.78 -16.78
N PRO A 53 0.88 1.38 -17.66
CA PRO A 53 -0.45 1.98 -17.87
C PRO A 53 -1.41 1.68 -16.72
N ALA A 54 -2.54 2.41 -16.70
CA ALA A 54 -3.62 2.11 -15.76
C ALA A 54 -4.14 0.69 -16.01
N VAL A 55 -4.56 0.02 -14.93
CA VAL A 55 -5.00 -1.37 -15.01
C VAL A 55 -6.51 -1.42 -15.20
N ARG A 56 -6.97 -2.00 -16.32
CA ARG A 56 -8.39 -2.18 -16.56
C ARG A 56 -8.90 -3.40 -15.81
N LEU A 57 -9.97 -3.20 -15.04
CA LEU A 57 -10.65 -4.27 -14.31
C LEU A 57 -12.10 -4.36 -14.75
N HIS A 58 -12.48 -5.53 -15.30
CA HIS A 58 -13.87 -5.84 -15.60
C HIS A 58 -14.64 -6.13 -14.31
N PRO A 59 -15.99 -6.04 -14.33
CA PRO A 59 -16.80 -6.34 -13.15
C PRO A 59 -16.45 -7.71 -12.54
N GLY A 60 -16.28 -7.73 -11.23
CA GLY A 60 -15.95 -8.95 -10.48
C GLY A 60 -14.52 -9.46 -10.63
N ARG A 61 -13.72 -8.84 -11.46
CA ARG A 61 -12.30 -9.21 -11.63
C ARG A 61 -11.42 -8.63 -10.54
N LYS A 62 -10.31 -9.31 -10.29
CA LYS A 62 -9.31 -8.87 -9.32
C LYS A 62 -7.93 -8.94 -9.94
N VAL A 63 -7.03 -8.12 -9.42
CA VAL A 63 -5.61 -8.11 -9.80
C VAL A 63 -4.77 -8.00 -8.54
N THR A 64 -3.63 -8.67 -8.54
CA THR A 64 -2.64 -8.56 -7.46
C THR A 64 -1.52 -7.67 -7.93
N GLU A 65 -1.24 -6.60 -7.17
CA GLU A 65 -0.16 -5.67 -7.44
C GLU A 65 0.78 -5.62 -6.25
N LYS A 66 2.06 -5.41 -6.55
CA LYS A 66 3.08 -5.24 -5.51
C LYS A 66 3.40 -3.75 -5.37
N LEU A 67 3.24 -3.24 -4.17
CA LEU A 67 3.47 -1.82 -3.87
C LEU A 67 4.69 -1.66 -2.98
N PRO A 68 5.50 -0.61 -3.20
CA PRO A 68 6.63 -0.35 -2.32
C PRO A 68 6.12 0.08 -0.93
N PHE A 69 6.72 -0.48 0.09
CA PHE A 69 6.46 -0.13 1.48
C PHE A 69 7.72 -0.42 2.28
N GLY A 70 8.01 0.37 3.29
CA GLY A 70 9.17 0.11 4.11
C GLY A 70 9.29 1.05 5.29
N MET A 71 10.28 0.81 6.12
CA MET A 71 10.60 1.60 7.29
C MET A 71 11.80 2.50 6.97
N ARG A 72 11.74 3.77 7.39
CA ARG A 72 12.86 4.69 7.21
C ARG A 72 14.06 4.25 8.01
N SER A 73 15.27 4.53 7.50
CA SER A 73 16.52 4.10 8.14
C SER A 73 16.70 4.65 9.56
N GLY A 74 16.18 5.82 9.86
CA GLY A 74 16.25 6.42 11.19
C GLY A 74 15.11 6.05 12.13
N ALA A 75 14.33 5.02 11.82
CA ALA A 75 13.17 4.66 12.63
C ALA A 75 13.56 4.25 14.05
N ALA A 76 12.74 4.67 15.02
CA ALA A 76 12.96 4.35 16.44
C ALA A 76 12.84 2.84 16.69
N PRO A 77 13.51 2.32 17.75
CA PRO A 77 13.39 0.90 18.09
C PRO A 77 11.97 0.41 18.29
N ALA A 78 11.06 1.29 18.74
CA ALA A 78 9.64 0.96 18.88
C ALA A 78 8.96 0.60 17.56
N CYS A 79 9.53 0.98 16.41
CA CYS A 79 9.03 0.62 15.09
C CYS A 79 9.44 -0.79 14.66
N GLN A 80 10.44 -1.36 15.29
CA GLN A 80 11.00 -2.65 14.91
C GLN A 80 10.19 -3.79 15.51
N ARG A 81 10.08 -4.89 14.77
CA ARG A 81 9.44 -6.13 15.23
C ARG A 81 7.98 -5.96 15.67
N ARG A 82 7.31 -4.92 15.19
CA ARG A 82 5.90 -4.71 15.47
C ARG A 82 5.03 -5.04 14.28
N ALA A 83 3.85 -5.54 14.56
CA ALA A 83 2.81 -5.65 13.55
C ALA A 83 2.31 -4.25 13.20
N VAL A 84 2.26 -3.94 11.92
CA VAL A 84 1.82 -2.64 11.43
C VAL A 84 0.60 -2.85 10.55
N THR A 85 -0.47 -2.11 10.85
CA THR A 85 -1.65 -2.11 9.98
C THR A 85 -1.44 -1.10 8.88
N VAL A 86 -1.46 -1.58 7.64
CA VAL A 86 -1.31 -0.74 6.45
C VAL A 86 -2.66 -0.66 5.75
N ARG A 87 -3.13 0.56 5.52
CA ARG A 87 -4.32 0.80 4.71
C ARG A 87 -3.89 1.14 3.30
N VAL A 88 -4.47 0.46 2.32
CA VAL A 88 -4.24 0.75 0.91
C VAL A 88 -5.54 1.23 0.30
N THR A 89 -5.49 2.40 -0.33
CA THR A 89 -6.64 2.98 -1.02
C THR A 89 -6.32 3.04 -2.51
N GLY A 90 -7.09 2.33 -3.31
CA GLY A 90 -6.99 2.40 -4.76
C GLY A 90 -7.79 3.56 -5.30
N ARG A 91 -7.23 4.27 -6.28
CA ARG A 91 -7.95 5.28 -7.03
C ARG A 91 -8.34 4.71 -8.39
N VAL A 92 -9.61 4.77 -8.70
CA VAL A 92 -10.15 4.25 -9.96
C VAL A 92 -10.91 5.36 -10.69
N VAL A 93 -10.91 5.26 -12.01
CA VAL A 93 -11.73 6.11 -12.86
C VAL A 93 -12.53 5.22 -13.80
N ARG A 94 -13.65 5.73 -14.27
CA ARG A 94 -14.47 5.07 -15.27
C ARG A 94 -13.84 5.30 -16.65
N PRO A 95 -13.62 4.25 -17.43
CA PRO A 95 -13.05 4.40 -18.77
C PRO A 95 -13.93 5.20 -19.71
#